data_ea9fdec73a314e9fedf08492dbed1148
#
_entry.id   ea9fdec73a314e9fedf08492dbed1148
#
_cell.length_a   1.000
_cell.length_b   1.000
_cell.length_c   1.000
_cell.angle_alpha   90.00
_cell.angle_beta   90.00
_cell.angle_gamma   90.00
#
_symmetry.space_group_name_H-M   'P 1'
#
loop_
_entity.id
_entity.type
_entity.pdbx_description
1 polymer ?
#
loop_
_entity_poly.entity_id
_entity_poly.type
_entity_poly.pdbx_seq_one_letter_code
_entity_poly.pdbx_strand_id
1 'polypeptide(L)'
;MAQPLVRSSNGQLVWPTETGTIIDRIGNTPLHRLTRGEALAPGIELWAKLEHVNPGGSIKDRPAAMMIIDGIATGRLAAGRTIIDSTSGNTGVALALIGKNLGYDVTICMSNGVPRDTRRILLALGAELVLTDERLGSDGAMLRAFEIADADPARYFMPDQYSNPANPLAHYLTTAPEIWRQTQGRITHLVAPIGTSGTLMGTSRRLREYNPRIEIIAVEPDAARHGLYGMRHIPSTIRPKIYREDAFDRVIRVPTETAYDAARRLACSDGLLLGASSAAVIEAARIVARDRRDAVIVAICPDSGTRYLSTALFDAPEPPVAPAPSAAPPM
;
A
#
# COMPACT_ATOMS: atom_id res chain seq x y z
N MET A 1 9.22 -26.38 -13.71
CA MET A 1 9.62 -24.97 -13.80
C MET A 1 10.83 -24.75 -12.92
N ALA A 2 11.91 -24.15 -13.43
CA ALA A 2 13.08 -23.82 -12.62
C ALA A 2 12.64 -22.84 -11.51
N GLN A 3 12.91 -23.19 -10.24
CA GLN A 3 12.67 -22.27 -9.13
C GLN A 3 13.58 -21.06 -9.33
N PRO A 4 13.05 -19.83 -9.39
CA PRO A 4 13.91 -18.65 -9.44
C PRO A 4 14.82 -18.65 -8.22
N LEU A 5 16.09 -18.24 -8.41
CA LEU A 5 17.06 -18.09 -7.33
C LEU A 5 16.52 -17.02 -6.35
N VAL A 6 15.91 -17.47 -5.28
CA VAL A 6 15.24 -16.63 -4.28
C VAL A 6 16.19 -16.27 -3.13
N ARG A 7 17.36 -16.93 -3.09
CA ARG A 7 18.42 -16.69 -2.10
C ARG A 7 19.76 -16.44 -2.80
N SER A 8 20.47 -15.44 -2.31
CA SER A 8 21.85 -15.17 -2.70
C SER A 8 22.77 -16.30 -2.22
N SER A 9 24.00 -16.33 -2.71
CA SER A 9 25.03 -17.32 -2.32
C SER A 9 25.30 -17.40 -0.81
N ASN A 10 25.01 -16.32 -0.07
CA ASN A 10 25.11 -16.26 1.40
C ASN A 10 23.79 -16.58 2.12
N GLY A 11 22.78 -17.12 1.41
CA GLY A 11 21.50 -17.57 1.96
C GLY A 11 20.47 -16.47 2.25
N GLN A 12 20.76 -15.20 1.93
CA GLN A 12 19.81 -14.09 2.12
C GLN A 12 18.74 -14.09 1.04
N LEU A 13 17.49 -13.77 1.41
CA LEU A 13 16.42 -13.51 0.47
C LEU A 13 16.78 -12.34 -0.43
N VAL A 14 16.54 -12.50 -1.73
CA VAL A 14 16.72 -11.47 -2.74
C VAL A 14 15.41 -11.24 -3.47
N TRP A 15 15.21 -10.05 -4.04
CA TRP A 15 14.08 -9.81 -4.92
C TRP A 15 14.30 -10.61 -6.21
N PRO A 16 13.35 -11.50 -6.60
CA PRO A 16 13.51 -12.30 -7.80
C PRO A 16 13.36 -11.44 -9.05
N THR A 17 14.06 -11.84 -10.09
CA THR A 17 13.98 -11.25 -11.43
C THR A 17 13.82 -12.37 -12.46
N GLU A 18 13.19 -12.06 -13.58
CA GLU A 18 13.03 -13.01 -14.69
C GLU A 18 12.31 -14.32 -14.28
N THR A 19 11.30 -14.18 -13.42
CA THR A 19 10.49 -15.31 -12.95
C THR A 19 9.55 -15.86 -14.01
N GLY A 20 9.26 -15.09 -15.06
CA GLY A 20 8.23 -15.36 -16.05
C GLY A 20 6.80 -15.22 -15.47
N THR A 21 6.65 -14.59 -14.31
CA THR A 21 5.39 -14.43 -13.59
C THR A 21 5.01 -12.95 -13.45
N ILE A 22 3.86 -12.68 -12.84
CA ILE A 22 3.42 -11.30 -12.56
C ILE A 22 4.39 -10.56 -11.63
N ILE A 23 5.22 -11.26 -10.86
CA ILE A 23 6.21 -10.69 -9.95
C ILE A 23 7.21 -9.80 -10.68
N ASP A 24 7.57 -10.13 -11.92
CA ASP A 24 8.50 -9.33 -12.75
C ASP A 24 7.96 -7.95 -13.10
N ARG A 25 6.67 -7.71 -12.89
CA ARG A 25 5.99 -6.43 -13.14
C ARG A 25 5.79 -5.60 -11.86
N ILE A 26 6.18 -6.13 -10.71
CA ILE A 26 6.05 -5.44 -9.42
C ILE A 26 7.27 -4.55 -9.21
N GLY A 27 7.03 -3.31 -8.79
CA GLY A 27 8.08 -2.34 -8.57
C GLY A 27 8.39 -1.48 -9.79
N ASN A 28 9.53 -0.80 -9.76
CA ASN A 28 9.93 0.23 -10.74
C ASN A 28 8.82 1.27 -11.00
N THR A 29 8.05 1.56 -9.95
CA THR A 29 6.94 2.51 -10.02
C THR A 29 7.43 3.93 -10.28
N PRO A 30 6.64 4.78 -10.96
CA PRO A 30 7.03 6.15 -11.27
C PRO A 30 7.25 7.00 -10.01
N LEU A 31 8.21 7.91 -10.10
CA LEU A 31 8.36 9.04 -9.21
C LEU A 31 7.91 10.29 -9.96
N HIS A 32 6.77 10.87 -9.57
CA HIS A 32 6.13 12.00 -10.24
C HIS A 32 6.35 13.29 -9.45
N ARG A 33 6.87 14.34 -10.10
CA ARG A 33 7.06 15.65 -9.46
C ARG A 33 5.73 16.41 -9.41
N LEU A 34 5.34 16.84 -8.22
CA LEU A 34 4.17 17.69 -8.03
C LEU A 34 4.56 19.14 -8.31
N THR A 35 4.02 19.69 -9.40
CA THR A 35 4.35 21.06 -9.87
C THR A 35 3.14 21.98 -9.90
N ARG A 36 1.95 21.44 -9.70
CA ARG A 36 0.68 22.16 -9.70
C ARG A 36 0.09 22.24 -8.29
N GLY A 37 -1.00 22.98 -8.16
CA GLY A 37 -1.65 23.21 -6.87
C GLY A 37 -0.96 24.32 -6.07
N GLU A 38 -0.76 24.12 -4.77
CA GLU A 38 -0.12 25.12 -3.89
C GLU A 38 1.35 25.32 -4.27
N ALA A 39 1.75 26.57 -4.51
CA ALA A 39 3.12 26.91 -4.85
C ALA A 39 4.09 26.56 -3.71
N LEU A 40 5.12 25.82 -4.02
CA LEU A 40 6.21 25.52 -3.11
C LEU A 40 7.27 26.63 -3.14
N ALA A 41 7.96 26.84 -2.04
CA ALA A 41 9.07 27.77 -1.99
C ALA A 41 10.19 27.37 -2.99
N PRO A 42 10.94 28.31 -3.55
CA PRO A 42 12.12 28.02 -4.37
C PRO A 42 13.07 27.04 -3.64
N GLY A 43 13.63 26.08 -4.38
CA GLY A 43 14.50 25.05 -3.83
C GLY A 43 13.77 23.82 -3.27
N ILE A 44 12.44 23.82 -3.20
CA ILE A 44 11.65 22.68 -2.76
C ILE A 44 11.23 21.82 -3.96
N GLU A 45 11.56 20.55 -3.90
CA GLU A 45 11.04 19.54 -4.82
C GLU A 45 10.17 18.56 -4.04
N LEU A 46 8.89 18.43 -4.43
CA LEU A 46 7.95 17.46 -3.86
C LEU A 46 7.62 16.39 -4.90
N TRP A 47 7.86 15.14 -4.56
CA TRP A 47 7.69 13.99 -5.43
C TRP A 47 6.72 12.97 -4.84
N ALA A 48 5.85 12.44 -5.67
CA ALA A 48 4.92 11.36 -5.35
C ALA A 48 5.45 10.03 -5.92
N LYS A 49 5.72 9.04 -5.09
CA LYS A 49 6.04 7.67 -5.48
C LYS A 49 4.74 6.92 -5.73
N LEU A 50 4.38 6.69 -6.99
CA LEU A 50 3.06 6.24 -7.44
C LEU A 50 2.94 4.71 -7.40
N GLU A 51 2.68 4.15 -6.24
CA GLU A 51 2.62 2.70 -6.01
C GLU A 51 1.35 2.02 -6.57
N HIS A 52 0.34 2.79 -6.98
CA HIS A 52 -0.84 2.26 -7.66
C HIS A 52 -0.56 1.70 -9.06
N VAL A 53 0.62 1.94 -9.60
CA VAL A 53 1.06 1.41 -10.91
C VAL A 53 1.48 -0.06 -10.81
N ASN A 54 1.69 -0.61 -9.62
CA ASN A 54 1.90 -2.04 -9.46
C ASN A 54 0.71 -2.85 -10.03
N PRO A 55 0.91 -4.10 -10.49
CA PRO A 55 -0.12 -4.92 -11.14
C PRO A 55 -1.42 -5.09 -10.34
N GLY A 56 -1.31 -5.27 -9.04
CA GLY A 56 -2.45 -5.33 -8.12
C GLY A 56 -2.97 -3.95 -7.70
N GLY A 57 -2.42 -2.86 -8.24
CA GLY A 57 -2.88 -1.49 -8.03
C GLY A 57 -2.49 -0.89 -6.70
N SER A 58 -1.49 -1.42 -6.00
CA SER A 58 -1.03 -0.83 -4.74
C SER A 58 0.39 -1.23 -4.34
N ILE A 59 0.92 -0.53 -3.34
CA ILE A 59 2.20 -0.84 -2.70
C ILE A 59 2.26 -2.25 -2.09
N LYS A 60 1.10 -2.87 -1.83
CA LYS A 60 1.01 -4.17 -1.16
C LYS A 60 1.46 -5.34 -2.03
N ASP A 61 1.59 -5.14 -3.34
CA ASP A 61 2.13 -6.15 -4.24
C ASP A 61 3.55 -6.54 -3.84
N ARG A 62 4.35 -5.56 -3.40
CA ARG A 62 5.74 -5.78 -2.99
C ARG A 62 5.87 -6.71 -1.77
N PRO A 63 5.27 -6.40 -0.60
CA PRO A 63 5.35 -7.30 0.55
C PRO A 63 4.61 -8.62 0.31
N ALA A 64 3.49 -8.65 -0.41
CA ALA A 64 2.80 -9.89 -0.73
C ALA A 64 3.70 -10.85 -1.54
N ALA A 65 4.35 -10.35 -2.59
CA ALA A 65 5.32 -11.14 -3.36
C ALA A 65 6.43 -11.68 -2.46
N MET A 66 7.07 -10.83 -1.67
CA MET A 66 8.20 -11.24 -0.84
C MET A 66 7.80 -12.25 0.24
N MET A 67 6.62 -12.10 0.86
CA MET A 67 6.12 -13.05 1.87
C MET A 67 5.77 -14.40 1.25
N ILE A 68 5.19 -14.43 0.05
CA ILE A 68 4.92 -15.66 -0.71
C ILE A 68 6.25 -16.34 -1.08
N ILE A 69 7.19 -15.58 -1.62
CA ILE A 69 8.52 -16.06 -2.00
C ILE A 69 9.26 -16.66 -0.79
N ASP A 70 9.25 -15.98 0.35
CA ASP A 70 9.84 -16.48 1.59
C ASP A 70 9.14 -17.77 2.06
N GLY A 71 7.82 -17.84 1.96
CA GLY A 71 7.04 -19.04 2.24
C GLY A 71 7.48 -20.23 1.39
N ILE A 72 7.65 -20.03 0.09
CA ILE A 72 8.11 -21.05 -0.85
C ILE A 72 9.56 -21.45 -0.54
N ALA A 73 10.45 -20.48 -0.40
CA ALA A 73 11.90 -20.71 -0.18
C ALA A 73 12.21 -21.42 1.15
N THR A 74 11.32 -21.27 2.14
CA THR A 74 11.45 -21.93 3.45
C THR A 74 10.64 -23.23 3.56
N GLY A 75 9.93 -23.64 2.50
CA GLY A 75 9.05 -24.80 2.50
C GLY A 75 7.75 -24.63 3.28
N ARG A 76 7.51 -23.45 3.87
CA ARG A 76 6.27 -23.16 4.61
C ARG A 76 5.05 -23.07 3.67
N LEU A 77 5.24 -22.60 2.45
CA LEU A 77 4.23 -22.62 1.40
C LEU A 77 4.57 -23.71 0.38
N ALA A 78 4.27 -24.96 0.72
CA ALA A 78 4.40 -26.11 -0.19
C ALA A 78 3.29 -26.09 -1.26
N ALA A 79 3.49 -26.84 -2.35
CA ALA A 79 2.47 -27.03 -3.39
C ALA A 79 1.18 -27.62 -2.77
N GLY A 80 0.03 -27.13 -3.22
CA GLY A 80 -1.30 -27.55 -2.74
C GLY A 80 -1.75 -26.91 -1.42
N ARG A 81 -0.91 -26.08 -0.76
CA ARG A 81 -1.37 -25.28 0.38
C ARG A 81 -2.14 -24.06 -0.08
N THR A 82 -3.06 -23.62 0.75
CA THR A 82 -3.86 -22.39 0.56
C THR A 82 -3.23 -21.24 1.33
N ILE A 83 -3.04 -20.10 0.67
CA ILE A 83 -2.63 -18.86 1.35
C ILE A 83 -3.84 -18.29 2.07
N ILE A 84 -3.73 -18.01 3.37
CA ILE A 84 -4.77 -17.35 4.15
C ILE A 84 -4.21 -16.10 4.83
N ASP A 85 -4.93 -14.98 4.79
CA ASP A 85 -4.56 -13.78 5.55
C ASP A 85 -5.81 -12.95 5.86
N SER A 86 -5.65 -11.99 6.76
CA SER A 86 -6.67 -11.00 7.08
C SER A 86 -6.29 -9.64 6.50
N THR A 87 -7.26 -8.98 5.86
CA THR A 87 -7.00 -7.67 5.28
C THR A 87 -8.28 -6.87 5.04
N SER A 88 -8.15 -5.54 5.11
CA SER A 88 -9.21 -4.61 4.71
C SER A 88 -9.20 -4.27 3.21
N GLY A 89 -8.26 -4.84 2.42
CA GLY A 89 -8.26 -4.53 0.98
C GLY A 89 -7.01 -4.89 0.21
N ASN A 90 -6.08 -3.96 0.09
CA ASN A 90 -4.95 -4.03 -0.85
C ASN A 90 -4.06 -5.27 -0.70
N THR A 91 -3.79 -5.72 0.53
CA THR A 91 -3.00 -6.92 0.76
C THR A 91 -3.70 -8.17 0.23
N GLY A 92 -5.02 -8.28 0.44
CA GLY A 92 -5.80 -9.39 -0.08
C GLY A 92 -5.77 -9.46 -1.61
N VAL A 93 -5.93 -8.31 -2.27
CA VAL A 93 -5.84 -8.22 -3.74
C VAL A 93 -4.46 -8.67 -4.22
N ALA A 94 -3.39 -8.20 -3.57
CA ALA A 94 -2.02 -8.59 -3.92
C ALA A 94 -1.77 -10.09 -3.70
N LEU A 95 -2.22 -10.66 -2.58
CA LEU A 95 -2.09 -12.09 -2.29
C LEU A 95 -2.91 -12.93 -3.29
N ALA A 96 -4.13 -12.51 -3.61
CA ALA A 96 -4.98 -13.20 -4.58
C ALA A 96 -4.36 -13.17 -5.99
N LEU A 97 -3.92 -12.00 -6.45
CA LEU A 97 -3.28 -11.85 -7.76
C LEU A 97 -2.04 -12.72 -7.90
N ILE A 98 -1.12 -12.61 -6.94
CA ILE A 98 0.17 -13.30 -6.99
C ILE A 98 -0.01 -14.79 -6.70
N GLY A 99 -0.79 -15.16 -5.68
CA GLY A 99 -1.08 -16.53 -5.33
C GLY A 99 -1.69 -17.31 -6.49
N LYS A 100 -2.73 -16.76 -7.13
CA LYS A 100 -3.36 -17.39 -8.30
C LYS A 100 -2.42 -17.48 -9.50
N ASN A 101 -1.60 -16.47 -9.75
CA ASN A 101 -0.59 -16.52 -10.83
C ASN A 101 0.46 -17.62 -10.60
N LEU A 102 0.77 -17.91 -9.33
CA LEU A 102 1.69 -18.98 -8.94
C LEU A 102 1.02 -20.35 -8.71
N GLY A 103 -0.31 -20.45 -8.92
CA GLY A 103 -1.06 -21.70 -8.80
C GLY A 103 -1.50 -22.07 -7.38
N TYR A 104 -1.55 -21.11 -6.44
CA TYR A 104 -2.05 -21.30 -5.09
C TYR A 104 -3.50 -20.83 -4.93
N ASP A 105 -4.26 -21.54 -4.12
CA ASP A 105 -5.54 -21.03 -3.63
C ASP A 105 -5.33 -19.98 -2.55
N VAL A 106 -6.30 -19.03 -2.48
CA VAL A 106 -6.22 -17.90 -1.56
C VAL A 106 -7.54 -17.72 -0.84
N THR A 107 -7.51 -17.69 0.48
CA THR A 107 -8.64 -17.39 1.36
C THR A 107 -8.36 -16.08 2.09
N ILE A 108 -9.29 -15.12 2.04
CA ILE A 108 -9.16 -13.82 2.68
C ILE A 108 -10.24 -13.64 3.73
N CYS A 109 -9.82 -13.45 4.98
CA CYS A 109 -10.70 -13.03 6.08
C CYS A 109 -10.80 -11.50 6.10
N MET A 110 -12.02 -10.96 6.09
CA MET A 110 -12.24 -9.52 6.10
C MET A 110 -13.55 -9.14 6.78
N SER A 111 -13.57 -7.92 7.35
CA SER A 111 -14.79 -7.34 7.90
C SER A 111 -15.83 -7.13 6.81
N ASN A 112 -17.11 -7.40 7.12
CA ASN A 112 -18.23 -7.14 6.22
C ASN A 112 -18.41 -5.63 5.90
N GLY A 113 -17.82 -4.72 6.71
CA GLY A 113 -17.79 -3.29 6.44
C GLY A 113 -16.81 -2.84 5.36
N VAL A 114 -16.01 -3.74 4.79
CA VAL A 114 -15.09 -3.43 3.68
C VAL A 114 -15.89 -3.09 2.39
N PRO A 115 -15.48 -2.05 1.62
CA PRO A 115 -16.16 -1.64 0.40
C PRO A 115 -16.45 -2.81 -0.55
N ARG A 116 -17.65 -2.79 -1.18
CA ARG A 116 -18.09 -3.85 -2.11
C ARG A 116 -17.15 -4.04 -3.28
N ASP A 117 -16.54 -2.97 -3.77
CA ASP A 117 -15.63 -3.03 -4.92
C ASP A 117 -14.39 -3.88 -4.61
N THR A 118 -13.81 -3.74 -3.42
CA THR A 118 -12.70 -4.60 -2.97
C THR A 118 -13.10 -6.07 -2.93
N ARG A 119 -14.29 -6.40 -2.40
CA ARG A 119 -14.81 -7.77 -2.38
C ARG A 119 -15.00 -8.33 -3.79
N ARG A 120 -15.54 -7.53 -4.72
CA ARG A 120 -15.71 -7.92 -6.13
C ARG A 120 -14.37 -8.20 -6.82
N ILE A 121 -13.35 -7.40 -6.58
CA ILE A 121 -12.00 -7.64 -7.12
C ILE A 121 -11.46 -8.97 -6.62
N LEU A 122 -11.56 -9.26 -5.32
CA LEU A 122 -11.08 -10.52 -4.73
C LEU A 122 -11.81 -11.73 -5.30
N LEU A 123 -13.14 -11.67 -5.42
CA LEU A 123 -13.95 -12.73 -6.03
C LEU A 123 -13.60 -12.93 -7.51
N ALA A 124 -13.39 -11.85 -8.26
CA ALA A 124 -12.97 -11.92 -9.66
C ALA A 124 -11.58 -12.56 -9.84
N LEU A 125 -10.69 -12.39 -8.86
CA LEU A 125 -9.39 -13.07 -8.80
C LEU A 125 -9.50 -14.51 -8.30
N GLY A 126 -10.70 -15.01 -7.99
CA GLY A 126 -10.93 -16.37 -7.52
C GLY A 126 -10.51 -16.62 -6.07
N ALA A 127 -10.43 -15.60 -5.22
CA ALA A 127 -10.18 -15.77 -3.80
C ALA A 127 -11.47 -16.21 -3.07
N GLU A 128 -11.32 -17.09 -2.10
CA GLU A 128 -12.36 -17.42 -1.13
C GLU A 128 -12.45 -16.29 -0.09
N LEU A 129 -13.66 -15.83 0.24
CA LEU A 129 -13.87 -14.78 1.24
C LEU A 129 -14.54 -15.34 2.49
N VAL A 130 -13.93 -15.06 3.66
CA VAL A 130 -14.52 -15.30 4.97
C VAL A 130 -14.86 -13.94 5.59
N LEU A 131 -16.16 -13.60 5.60
CA LEU A 131 -16.63 -12.32 6.13
C LEU A 131 -16.84 -12.42 7.65
N THR A 132 -16.35 -11.41 8.37
CA THR A 132 -16.52 -11.27 9.82
C THR A 132 -17.43 -10.09 10.15
N ASP A 133 -17.97 -10.06 11.38
CA ASP A 133 -18.82 -8.98 11.86
C ASP A 133 -18.10 -7.63 11.75
N GLU A 134 -18.75 -6.65 11.14
CA GLU A 134 -18.19 -5.32 10.94
C GLU A 134 -17.85 -4.58 12.24
N ARG A 135 -18.58 -4.89 13.34
CA ARG A 135 -18.32 -4.31 14.65
C ARG A 135 -16.96 -4.69 15.22
N LEU A 136 -16.40 -5.83 14.80
CA LEU A 136 -15.07 -6.30 15.20
C LEU A 136 -13.95 -5.75 14.32
N GLY A 137 -14.29 -5.08 13.23
CA GLY A 137 -13.34 -4.43 12.33
C GLY A 137 -12.23 -5.37 11.80
N SER A 138 -11.04 -4.83 11.63
CA SER A 138 -9.86 -5.57 11.15
C SER A 138 -9.36 -6.61 12.15
N ASP A 139 -9.55 -6.37 13.44
CA ASP A 139 -9.06 -7.27 14.49
C ASP A 139 -9.89 -8.57 14.54
N GLY A 140 -11.22 -8.48 14.34
CA GLY A 140 -12.06 -9.67 14.21
C GLY A 140 -11.70 -10.52 12.97
N ALA A 141 -11.38 -9.89 11.86
CA ALA A 141 -10.91 -10.60 10.66
C ALA A 141 -9.56 -11.28 10.90
N MET A 142 -8.65 -10.61 11.61
CA MET A 142 -7.33 -11.15 11.95
C MET A 142 -7.45 -12.38 12.87
N LEU A 143 -8.24 -12.30 13.94
CA LEU A 143 -8.48 -13.43 14.84
C LEU A 143 -9.08 -14.62 14.09
N ARG A 144 -10.04 -14.37 13.18
CA ARG A 144 -10.64 -15.43 12.37
C ARG A 144 -9.66 -16.11 11.44
N ALA A 145 -8.74 -15.34 10.82
CA ALA A 145 -7.71 -15.92 9.97
C ALA A 145 -6.74 -16.81 10.76
N PHE A 146 -6.33 -16.39 11.95
CA PHE A 146 -5.50 -17.21 12.84
C PHE A 146 -6.23 -18.49 13.25
N GLU A 147 -7.50 -18.38 13.68
CA GLU A 147 -8.31 -19.55 14.08
C GLU A 147 -8.39 -20.61 12.97
N ILE A 148 -8.63 -20.19 11.72
CA ILE A 148 -8.70 -21.12 10.57
C ILE A 148 -7.34 -21.72 10.27
N ALA A 149 -6.27 -20.91 10.28
CA ALA A 149 -4.92 -21.38 10.00
C ALA A 149 -4.42 -22.38 11.06
N ASP A 150 -4.71 -22.10 12.34
CA ASP A 150 -4.31 -22.97 13.46
C ASP A 150 -5.12 -24.26 13.52
N ALA A 151 -6.38 -24.26 13.04
CA ALA A 151 -7.21 -25.46 12.98
C ALA A 151 -6.73 -26.47 11.93
N ASP A 152 -6.10 -26.01 10.84
CA ASP A 152 -5.55 -26.88 9.80
C ASP A 152 -4.21 -26.32 9.26
N PRO A 153 -3.13 -26.40 10.07
CA PRO A 153 -1.82 -25.87 9.71
C PRO A 153 -1.14 -26.61 8.55
N ALA A 154 -1.64 -27.79 8.17
CA ALA A 154 -1.14 -28.51 7.00
C ALA A 154 -1.69 -27.91 5.70
N ARG A 155 -2.93 -27.46 5.72
CA ARG A 155 -3.63 -26.87 4.58
C ARG A 155 -3.27 -25.40 4.37
N TYR A 156 -3.18 -24.59 5.44
CA TYR A 156 -3.06 -23.16 5.32
C TYR A 156 -1.64 -22.65 5.57
N PHE A 157 -1.20 -21.72 4.74
CA PHE A 157 -0.03 -20.87 4.97
C PHE A 157 -0.49 -19.43 5.22
N MET A 158 -0.14 -18.91 6.38
CA MET A 158 -0.44 -17.52 6.75
C MET A 158 0.83 -16.66 6.62
N PRO A 159 0.85 -15.69 5.67
CA PRO A 159 1.97 -14.76 5.51
C PRO A 159 2.20 -13.88 6.73
N ASP A 160 1.15 -13.49 7.45
CA ASP A 160 1.16 -12.58 8.61
C ASP A 160 1.91 -11.28 8.32
N GLN A 161 1.26 -10.40 7.59
CA GLN A 161 1.83 -9.12 7.17
C GLN A 161 2.28 -8.20 8.33
N TYR A 162 1.81 -8.45 9.56
CA TYR A 162 2.12 -7.64 10.72
C TYR A 162 3.36 -8.09 11.49
N SER A 163 3.78 -9.34 11.31
CA SER A 163 4.91 -9.95 12.01
C SER A 163 6.03 -10.41 11.09
N ASN A 164 5.75 -10.62 9.81
CA ASN A 164 6.67 -11.23 8.86
C ASN A 164 7.79 -10.25 8.45
N PRO A 165 9.07 -10.56 8.71
CA PRO A 165 10.20 -9.71 8.32
C PRO A 165 10.36 -9.57 6.80
N ALA A 166 9.77 -10.45 5.99
CA ALA A 166 9.76 -10.34 4.53
C ALA A 166 8.97 -9.09 4.06
N ASN A 167 8.00 -8.60 4.86
CA ASN A 167 7.27 -7.39 4.54
C ASN A 167 8.21 -6.15 4.47
N PRO A 168 8.91 -5.72 5.52
CA PRO A 168 9.86 -4.62 5.39
C PRO A 168 11.03 -4.93 4.45
N LEU A 169 11.44 -6.19 4.31
CA LEU A 169 12.50 -6.59 3.40
C LEU A 169 12.15 -6.28 1.94
N ALA A 170 10.90 -6.46 1.51
CA ALA A 170 10.45 -6.08 0.18
C ALA A 170 10.74 -4.61 -0.15
N HIS A 171 10.47 -3.72 0.78
CA HIS A 171 10.69 -2.28 0.61
C HIS A 171 12.17 -1.89 0.71
N TYR A 172 12.91 -2.58 1.56
CA TYR A 172 14.36 -2.45 1.66
C TYR A 172 15.06 -2.80 0.35
N LEU A 173 14.62 -3.87 -0.32
CA LEU A 173 15.23 -4.37 -1.56
C LEU A 173 14.74 -3.64 -2.82
N THR A 174 13.56 -3.03 -2.80
CA THR A 174 12.94 -2.46 -3.99
C THR A 174 12.60 -0.98 -3.87
N THR A 175 11.67 -0.59 -3.01
CA THR A 175 11.14 0.77 -2.90
C THR A 175 12.25 1.80 -2.62
N ALA A 176 13.10 1.53 -1.64
CA ALA A 176 14.17 2.44 -1.25
C ALA A 176 15.24 2.61 -2.34
N PRO A 177 15.79 1.54 -2.96
CA PRO A 177 16.71 1.67 -4.08
C PRO A 177 16.12 2.39 -5.29
N GLU A 178 14.83 2.18 -5.58
CA GLU A 178 14.15 2.91 -6.65
C GLU A 178 14.11 4.41 -6.36
N ILE A 179 13.67 4.82 -5.17
CA ILE A 179 13.62 6.22 -4.75
C ILE A 179 15.02 6.85 -4.82
N TRP A 180 16.03 6.18 -4.28
CA TRP A 180 17.41 6.66 -4.31
C TRP A 180 17.89 6.91 -5.73
N ARG A 181 17.71 5.95 -6.64
CA ARG A 181 18.08 6.07 -8.05
C ARG A 181 17.30 7.18 -8.75
N GLN A 182 15.98 7.23 -8.57
CA GLN A 182 15.08 8.19 -9.23
C GLN A 182 15.32 9.63 -8.78
N THR A 183 15.74 9.84 -7.54
CA THR A 183 16.16 11.15 -7.03
C THR A 183 17.64 11.44 -7.26
N GLN A 184 18.39 10.52 -7.87
CA GLN A 184 19.83 10.63 -8.08
C GLN A 184 20.58 10.85 -6.73
N GLY A 185 20.10 10.21 -5.66
CA GLY A 185 20.66 10.37 -4.31
C GLY A 185 20.36 11.71 -3.63
N ARG A 186 19.53 12.58 -4.24
CA ARG A 186 19.24 13.94 -3.71
C ARG A 186 18.13 13.96 -2.66
N ILE A 187 17.44 12.84 -2.42
CA ILE A 187 16.37 12.79 -1.41
C ILE A 187 16.87 13.26 -0.04
N THR A 188 16.12 14.19 0.57
CA THR A 188 16.38 14.71 1.91
C THR A 188 15.32 14.29 2.93
N HIS A 189 14.09 14.05 2.48
CA HIS A 189 12.96 13.68 3.35
C HIS A 189 12.14 12.57 2.72
N LEU A 190 11.86 11.53 3.49
CA LEU A 190 10.88 10.49 3.16
C LEU A 190 9.62 10.72 3.99
N VAL A 191 8.46 10.77 3.36
CA VAL A 191 7.16 10.83 4.02
C VAL A 191 6.36 9.58 3.66
N ALA A 192 6.01 8.76 4.64
CA ALA A 192 5.38 7.46 4.39
C ALA A 192 4.27 7.15 5.41
N PRO A 193 3.18 6.47 4.98
CA PRO A 193 2.06 6.15 5.85
C PRO A 193 2.37 4.94 6.74
N ILE A 194 1.77 4.91 7.93
CA ILE A 194 1.77 3.75 8.81
C ILE A 194 0.49 2.94 8.59
N GLY A 195 0.65 1.71 8.08
CA GLY A 195 -0.36 0.65 8.09
C GLY A 195 0.19 -0.56 8.82
N THR A 196 0.73 -1.55 8.10
CA THR A 196 1.53 -2.63 8.71
C THR A 196 2.89 -2.14 9.20
N SER A 197 3.28 -0.94 8.83
CA SER A 197 4.60 -0.31 8.98
C SER A 197 5.72 -0.80 8.06
N GLY A 198 5.55 -1.91 7.36
CA GLY A 198 6.60 -2.51 6.53
C GLY A 198 7.24 -1.54 5.54
N THR A 199 6.43 -0.71 4.85
CA THR A 199 6.93 0.32 3.93
C THR A 199 7.88 1.29 4.63
N LEU A 200 7.44 1.87 5.75
CA LEU A 200 8.24 2.82 6.52
C LEU A 200 9.52 2.15 7.03
N MET A 201 9.41 0.97 7.67
CA MET A 201 10.56 0.26 8.26
C MET A 201 11.61 -0.14 7.24
N GLY A 202 11.19 -0.73 6.12
CA GLY A 202 12.13 -1.20 5.09
C GLY A 202 12.78 -0.05 4.33
N THR A 203 11.96 0.94 3.92
CA THR A 203 12.45 2.08 3.14
C THR A 203 13.37 2.98 3.98
N SER A 204 13.00 3.30 5.22
CA SER A 204 13.81 4.14 6.11
C SER A 204 15.18 3.52 6.40
N ARG A 205 15.20 2.23 6.74
CA ARG A 205 16.45 1.51 7.01
C ARG A 205 17.40 1.62 5.82
N ARG A 206 16.93 1.32 4.60
CA ARG A 206 17.80 1.32 3.42
C ARG A 206 18.24 2.72 3.01
N LEU A 207 17.34 3.70 3.08
CA LEU A 207 17.69 5.08 2.76
C LEU A 207 18.72 5.67 3.74
N ARG A 208 18.62 5.34 5.05
CA ARG A 208 19.62 5.76 6.05
C ARG A 208 20.97 5.08 5.86
N GLU A 209 21.02 3.85 5.33
CA GLU A 209 22.28 3.22 4.92
C GLU A 209 22.95 3.98 3.76
N TYR A 210 22.16 4.55 2.83
CA TYR A 210 22.68 5.39 1.75
C TYR A 210 23.08 6.79 2.23
N ASN A 211 22.24 7.42 3.05
CA ASN A 211 22.51 8.74 3.62
C ASN A 211 21.82 8.89 4.99
N PRO A 212 22.56 8.84 6.09
CA PRO A 212 22.00 8.91 7.45
C PRO A 212 21.33 10.26 7.79
N ARG A 213 21.52 11.29 6.95
CA ARG A 213 20.92 12.63 7.14
C ARG A 213 19.50 12.74 6.58
N ILE A 214 18.98 11.69 5.92
CA ILE A 214 17.61 11.69 5.41
C ILE A 214 16.63 11.70 6.59
N GLU A 215 15.79 12.72 6.66
CA GLU A 215 14.71 12.82 7.65
C GLU A 215 13.56 11.90 7.24
N ILE A 216 13.11 11.06 8.15
CA ILE A 216 12.04 10.09 7.95
C ILE A 216 10.80 10.55 8.71
N ILE A 217 9.72 10.78 7.98
CA ILE A 217 8.45 11.26 8.53
C ILE A 217 7.39 10.16 8.38
N ALA A 218 6.86 9.72 9.50
CA ALA A 218 5.73 8.81 9.54
C ALA A 218 4.42 9.60 9.48
N VAL A 219 3.41 9.04 8.79
CA VAL A 219 2.08 9.64 8.73
C VAL A 219 1.06 8.64 9.28
N GLU A 220 0.25 9.09 10.24
CA GLU A 220 -0.85 8.31 10.80
C GLU A 220 -2.15 9.14 10.86
N PRO A 221 -3.33 8.52 10.95
CA PRO A 221 -4.57 9.22 11.23
C PRO A 221 -4.47 9.98 12.57
N ASP A 222 -5.23 11.05 12.72
CA ASP A 222 -5.30 11.84 13.96
C ASP A 222 -6.18 11.19 15.05
N ALA A 223 -7.01 10.21 14.68
CA ALA A 223 -7.98 9.57 15.57
C ALA A 223 -8.10 8.06 15.32
N ALA A 224 -8.60 7.33 16.32
CA ALA A 224 -8.85 5.90 16.26
C ALA A 224 -9.91 5.52 15.22
N ARG A 225 -10.96 6.34 15.09
CA ARG A 225 -11.98 6.21 14.04
C ARG A 225 -11.67 7.19 12.92
N HIS A 226 -11.31 6.66 11.76
CA HIS A 226 -10.88 7.45 10.61
C HIS A 226 -11.28 6.79 9.29
N GLY A 227 -11.36 7.59 8.21
CA GLY A 227 -11.64 7.14 6.84
C GLY A 227 -10.39 6.88 5.99
N LEU A 228 -9.18 6.89 6.58
CA LEU A 228 -7.92 6.69 5.86
C LEU A 228 -7.64 5.19 5.71
N TYR A 229 -8.30 4.54 4.75
CA TYR A 229 -8.18 3.11 4.50
C TYR A 229 -6.73 2.66 4.32
N GLY A 230 -6.37 1.55 4.98
CA GLY A 230 -5.01 0.99 4.94
C GLY A 230 -4.01 1.64 5.90
N MET A 231 -4.36 2.75 6.56
CA MET A 231 -3.57 3.35 7.63
C MET A 231 -4.01 2.84 9.01
N ARG A 232 -3.16 3.03 10.01
CA ARG A 232 -3.41 2.70 11.42
C ARG A 232 -3.09 3.88 12.31
N HIS A 233 -3.97 4.15 13.28
CA HIS A 233 -3.70 5.02 14.41
C HIS A 233 -3.01 4.17 15.48
N ILE A 234 -1.68 4.22 15.54
CA ILE A 234 -0.86 3.34 16.38
C ILE A 234 -1.25 3.36 17.87
N PRO A 235 -1.59 4.52 18.46
CA PRO A 235 -1.96 4.57 19.88
C PRO A 235 -3.21 3.76 20.25
N SER A 236 -4.10 3.45 19.31
CA SER A 236 -5.39 2.78 19.56
C SER A 236 -5.53 1.39 18.93
N THR A 237 -4.50 0.86 18.30
CA THR A 237 -4.55 -0.43 17.60
C THR A 237 -3.47 -1.37 18.10
N ILE A 238 -3.62 -2.68 17.84
CA ILE A 238 -2.55 -3.65 18.09
C ILE A 238 -1.33 -3.26 17.26
N ARG A 239 -0.23 -2.99 17.95
CA ARG A 239 1.03 -2.58 17.33
C ARG A 239 1.61 -3.75 16.50
N PRO A 240 1.91 -3.55 15.21
CA PRO A 240 2.59 -4.57 14.41
C PRO A 240 3.94 -4.97 15.03
N LYS A 241 4.28 -6.27 15.02
CA LYS A 241 5.56 -6.73 15.58
C LYS A 241 6.78 -6.22 14.82
N ILE A 242 6.62 -5.90 13.52
CA ILE A 242 7.68 -5.31 12.70
C ILE A 242 7.86 -3.81 12.91
N TYR A 243 6.99 -3.14 13.66
CA TYR A 243 7.05 -1.71 13.93
C TYR A 243 8.15 -1.36 14.92
N ARG A 244 8.92 -0.29 14.62
CA ARG A 244 9.97 0.25 15.46
C ARG A 244 9.85 1.77 15.53
N GLU A 245 9.83 2.32 16.74
CA GLU A 245 9.72 3.77 16.96
C GLU A 245 11.00 4.53 16.55
N ASP A 246 12.16 3.87 16.59
CA ASP A 246 13.46 4.43 16.21
C ASP A 246 13.71 4.49 14.69
N ALA A 247 12.76 4.01 13.89
CA ALA A 247 12.90 3.98 12.43
C ALA A 247 12.58 5.33 11.75
N PHE A 248 12.00 6.29 12.46
CA PHE A 248 11.59 7.59 11.92
C PHE A 248 11.87 8.71 12.94
N ASP A 249 11.93 9.95 12.44
CA ASP A 249 12.32 11.10 13.26
C ASP A 249 11.10 11.81 13.86
N ARG A 250 9.96 11.79 13.18
CA ARG A 250 8.71 12.38 13.68
C ARG A 250 7.48 11.74 13.05
N VAL A 251 6.32 12.00 13.68
CA VAL A 251 5.00 11.59 13.21
C VAL A 251 4.19 12.85 12.88
N ILE A 252 3.52 12.85 11.72
CA ILE A 252 2.50 13.85 11.37
C ILE A 252 1.13 13.13 11.38
N ARG A 253 0.19 13.67 12.15
CA ARG A 253 -1.19 13.19 12.21
C ARG A 253 -2.05 13.99 11.25
N VAL A 254 -2.83 13.28 10.42
CA VAL A 254 -3.66 13.91 9.40
C VAL A 254 -5.12 13.53 9.62
N PRO A 255 -6.03 14.52 9.77
CA PRO A 255 -7.46 14.29 9.84
C PRO A 255 -8.02 13.71 8.54
N THR A 256 -9.07 12.89 8.65
CA THR A 256 -9.74 12.28 7.50
C THR A 256 -10.20 13.32 6.48
N GLU A 257 -10.87 14.38 6.93
CA GLU A 257 -11.41 15.43 6.04
C GLU A 257 -10.30 16.18 5.30
N THR A 258 -9.20 16.48 5.98
CA THR A 258 -8.01 17.10 5.35
C THR A 258 -7.45 16.24 4.23
N ALA A 259 -7.37 14.92 4.45
CA ALA A 259 -6.90 13.98 3.43
C ALA A 259 -7.89 13.85 2.26
N TYR A 260 -9.20 13.86 2.54
CA TYR A 260 -10.25 13.78 1.51
C TYR A 260 -10.23 15.04 0.63
N ASP A 261 -10.16 16.23 1.22
CA ASP A 261 -10.03 17.47 0.49
C ASP A 261 -8.74 17.51 -0.35
N ALA A 262 -7.64 17.03 0.20
CA ALA A 262 -6.39 16.93 -0.55
C ALA A 262 -6.52 15.96 -1.75
N ALA A 263 -7.20 14.80 -1.58
CA ALA A 263 -7.44 13.86 -2.68
C ALA A 263 -8.24 14.48 -3.81
N ARG A 264 -9.33 15.20 -3.47
CA ARG A 264 -10.18 15.92 -4.44
C ARG A 264 -9.39 17.01 -5.16
N ARG A 265 -8.61 17.82 -4.42
CA ARG A 265 -7.74 18.85 -5.03
C ARG A 265 -6.73 18.24 -5.99
N LEU A 266 -6.01 17.17 -5.60
CA LEU A 266 -5.02 16.49 -6.45
C LEU A 266 -5.65 15.92 -7.72
N ALA A 267 -6.86 15.38 -7.62
CA ALA A 267 -7.58 14.87 -8.79
C ALA A 267 -7.89 16.03 -9.79
N CYS A 268 -8.36 17.19 -9.29
CA CYS A 268 -8.72 18.32 -10.14
C CYS A 268 -7.52 19.13 -10.66
N SER A 269 -6.47 19.33 -9.83
CA SER A 269 -5.34 20.20 -10.20
C SER A 269 -4.22 19.46 -10.95
N ASP A 270 -3.94 18.23 -10.54
CA ASP A 270 -2.80 17.44 -11.03
C ASP A 270 -3.22 16.24 -11.90
N GLY A 271 -4.53 15.95 -11.97
CA GLY A 271 -5.04 14.73 -12.63
C GLY A 271 -4.66 13.45 -11.89
N LEU A 272 -4.33 13.54 -10.61
CA LEU A 272 -3.88 12.42 -9.78
C LEU A 272 -5.05 11.89 -8.94
N LEU A 273 -5.72 10.86 -9.42
CA LEU A 273 -6.78 10.18 -8.67
C LEU A 273 -6.16 9.18 -7.68
N LEU A 274 -5.87 9.67 -6.48
CA LEU A 274 -5.16 8.93 -5.43
C LEU A 274 -6.08 8.54 -4.27
N GLY A 275 -5.76 7.45 -3.56
CA GLY A 275 -6.46 7.04 -2.34
C GLY A 275 -6.24 8.02 -1.19
N ALA A 276 -7.12 7.97 -0.18
CA ALA A 276 -7.07 8.86 0.98
C ALA A 276 -5.73 8.81 1.73
N SER A 277 -5.13 7.63 1.86
CA SER A 277 -3.81 7.47 2.49
C SER A 277 -2.70 8.17 1.70
N SER A 278 -2.76 8.13 0.37
CA SER A 278 -1.81 8.82 -0.51
C SER A 278 -1.94 10.34 -0.36
N ALA A 279 -3.17 10.85 -0.33
CA ALA A 279 -3.45 12.28 -0.14
C ALA A 279 -3.01 12.77 1.25
N ALA A 280 -3.24 11.98 2.31
CA ALA A 280 -2.74 12.27 3.65
C ALA A 280 -1.21 12.41 3.68
N VAL A 281 -0.49 11.53 2.98
CA VAL A 281 0.97 11.58 2.89
C VAL A 281 1.44 12.82 2.12
N ILE A 282 0.77 13.19 1.02
CA ILE A 282 1.10 14.41 0.27
C ILE A 282 0.84 15.66 1.12
N GLU A 283 -0.25 15.70 1.87
CA GLU A 283 -0.54 16.83 2.77
C GLU A 283 0.51 16.94 3.88
N ALA A 284 0.90 15.82 4.49
CA ALA A 284 2.01 15.80 5.44
C ALA A 284 3.33 16.26 4.81
N ALA A 285 3.61 15.87 3.57
CA ALA A 285 4.80 16.31 2.84
C ALA A 285 4.76 17.83 2.54
N ARG A 286 3.58 18.42 2.29
CA ARG A 286 3.41 19.88 2.16
C ARG A 286 3.66 20.59 3.49
N ILE A 287 3.22 20.03 4.61
CA ILE A 287 3.55 20.58 5.94
C ILE A 287 5.07 20.59 6.15
N VAL A 288 5.76 19.50 5.78
CA VAL A 288 7.24 19.45 5.83
C VAL A 288 7.86 20.51 4.94
N ALA A 289 7.33 20.72 3.74
CA ALA A 289 7.86 21.66 2.75
C ALA A 289 7.80 23.13 3.21
N ARG A 290 6.75 23.51 3.96
CA ARG A 290 6.55 24.91 4.45
C ARG A 290 7.69 25.38 5.36
N ASP A 291 8.32 24.48 6.10
CA ASP A 291 9.37 24.77 7.07
C ASP A 291 10.78 24.65 6.46
N ARG A 292 10.89 24.48 5.16
CA ARG A 292 12.17 24.24 4.45
C ARG A 292 12.43 25.28 3.37
N ARG A 293 13.72 25.51 3.07
CA ARG A 293 14.16 26.40 1.99
C ARG A 293 14.82 25.64 0.84
N ASP A 294 15.30 24.42 1.11
CA ASP A 294 15.94 23.54 0.14
C ASP A 294 15.69 22.09 0.57
N ALA A 295 14.90 21.34 -0.19
CA ALA A 295 14.55 19.97 0.13
C ALA A 295 14.05 19.18 -1.09
N VAL A 296 14.45 17.92 -1.15
CA VAL A 296 13.87 16.91 -2.05
C VAL A 296 13.05 15.95 -1.20
N ILE A 297 11.74 16.12 -1.23
CA ILE A 297 10.77 15.40 -0.40
C ILE A 297 10.09 14.33 -1.24
N VAL A 298 10.09 13.09 -0.79
CA VAL A 298 9.40 11.98 -1.45
C VAL A 298 8.24 11.51 -0.59
N ALA A 299 7.02 11.61 -1.13
CA ALA A 299 5.77 11.14 -0.55
C ALA A 299 5.42 9.76 -1.13
N ILE A 300 5.27 8.73 -0.30
CA ILE A 300 4.80 7.42 -0.74
C ILE A 300 3.28 7.47 -0.93
N CYS A 301 2.82 7.18 -2.14
CA CYS A 301 1.41 7.13 -2.51
C CYS A 301 0.97 5.68 -2.71
N PRO A 302 0.37 5.02 -1.69
CA PRO A 302 0.15 3.58 -1.68
C PRO A 302 -0.75 3.03 -2.76
N ASP A 303 -1.84 3.73 -3.12
CA ASP A 303 -2.85 3.23 -4.03
C ASP A 303 -3.61 4.34 -4.76
N SER A 304 -4.50 3.92 -5.69
CA SER A 304 -5.36 4.80 -6.48
C SER A 304 -6.69 5.06 -5.79
N GLY A 305 -7.27 6.22 -6.08
CA GLY A 305 -8.64 6.61 -5.71
C GLY A 305 -9.72 5.75 -6.38
N THR A 306 -9.42 5.07 -7.49
CA THR A 306 -10.39 4.21 -8.19
C THR A 306 -10.99 3.09 -7.33
N ARG A 307 -10.31 2.72 -6.23
CA ARG A 307 -10.79 1.72 -5.27
C ARG A 307 -11.82 2.26 -4.27
N TYR A 308 -12.04 3.56 -4.27
CA TYR A 308 -12.83 4.27 -3.26
C TYR A 308 -13.94 5.12 -3.86
N LEU A 309 -14.28 4.91 -5.14
CA LEU A 309 -15.34 5.66 -5.84
C LEU A 309 -16.72 5.42 -5.23
N SER A 310 -16.94 4.28 -4.58
CA SER A 310 -18.16 3.95 -3.86
C SER A 310 -18.17 4.43 -2.39
N THR A 311 -17.19 5.26 -2.00
CA THR A 311 -17.05 5.80 -0.64
C THR A 311 -17.17 7.34 -0.64
N ALA A 312 -17.28 7.94 0.53
CA ALA A 312 -17.36 9.39 0.68
C ALA A 312 -16.11 10.16 0.19
N LEU A 313 -15.03 9.48 -0.19
CA LEU A 313 -13.79 10.13 -0.64
C LEU A 313 -14.01 11.03 -1.87
N PHE A 314 -14.77 10.55 -2.86
CA PHE A 314 -15.08 11.28 -4.09
C PHE A 314 -16.59 11.51 -4.26
N ASP A 315 -17.31 11.63 -3.14
CA ASP A 315 -18.75 11.89 -3.18
C ASP A 315 -18.99 13.28 -3.77
N ALA A 316 -19.53 13.30 -4.99
CA ALA A 316 -19.89 14.51 -5.69
C ALA A 316 -21.29 14.32 -6.30
N PRO A 317 -22.14 15.37 -6.34
CA PRO A 317 -23.44 15.27 -6.98
C PRO A 317 -23.28 14.97 -8.47
N GLU A 318 -24.06 14.01 -8.96
CA GLU A 318 -24.12 13.75 -10.39
C GLU A 318 -24.72 14.97 -11.12
N PRO A 319 -24.18 15.34 -12.31
CA PRO A 319 -24.77 16.39 -13.11
C PRO A 319 -26.18 15.96 -13.58
N PRO A 320 -27.11 16.90 -13.79
CA PRO A 320 -28.42 16.59 -14.32
C PRO A 320 -28.30 15.95 -15.73
N VAL A 321 -29.11 14.94 -15.99
CA VAL A 321 -29.16 14.33 -17.31
C VAL A 321 -29.62 15.38 -18.34
N ALA A 322 -28.83 15.56 -19.39
CA ALA A 322 -29.21 16.46 -20.46
C ALA A 322 -30.53 15.98 -21.11
N PRO A 323 -31.47 16.89 -21.43
CA PRO A 323 -32.70 16.49 -22.15
C PRO A 323 -32.33 15.85 -23.47
N ALA A 324 -33.14 14.86 -23.86
CA ALA A 324 -33.00 14.23 -25.17
C ALA A 324 -33.03 15.31 -26.27
N PRO A 325 -32.21 15.19 -27.33
CA PRO A 325 -32.28 16.12 -28.44
C PRO A 325 -33.73 16.11 -29.01
N SER A 326 -34.28 17.32 -29.23
CA SER A 326 -35.58 17.43 -29.89
C SER A 326 -35.50 16.71 -31.24
N ALA A 327 -36.51 15.88 -31.54
CA ALA A 327 -36.61 15.21 -32.83
C ALA A 327 -36.37 16.24 -33.95
N ALA A 328 -35.40 15.94 -34.83
CA ALA A 328 -35.20 16.76 -36.01
C ALA A 328 -36.53 16.81 -36.78
N PRO A 329 -36.93 17.97 -37.34
CA PRO A 329 -38.12 18.04 -38.16
C PRO A 329 -38.00 17.06 -39.34
N PRO A 330 -39.06 16.41 -39.75
CA PRO A 330 -39.02 15.53 -40.92
C PRO A 330 -38.61 16.32 -42.15
N MET A 331 -37.65 15.77 -42.91
CA MET A 331 -37.22 16.32 -44.19
C MET A 331 -38.36 16.22 -45.23
#